data_b51c5e553a230f836e4063dd249e25ce
#
_entry.id   b51c5e553a230f836e4063dd249e25ce
#
_cell.length_a   1.000
_cell.length_b   1.000
_cell.length_c   1.000
_cell.angle_alpha   90.00
_cell.angle_beta   90.00
_cell.angle_gamma   90.00
#
_symmetry.space_group_name_H-M   'P 1'
#
loop_
_entity.id
_entity.type
_entity.pdbx_description
1 polymer ?
#
loop_
_entity_poly.entity_id
_entity_poly.type
_entity_poly.pdbx_seq_one_letter_code
_entity_poly.pdbx_strand_id
1 'polypeptide(L)'
;PDFIVSRMGEKYNADWAIGSCYEFKKDLFTGKIKPMWTSRAKNKKINELVEEYNIDLENSFAYGDTNGDTLMLSKVGNPIAINPNKELLANIMKLKDNSHYKIIVERKDSIYNLTPDMLKDI
;
A
#
# COMPACT_ATOMS: atom_id res chain seq x y z
N PRO A 1 9.67 7.87 -7.60
CA PRO A 1 10.48 8.99 -7.14
C PRO A 1 9.68 9.94 -6.26
N ASP A 2 10.33 10.50 -5.23
CA ASP A 2 9.72 11.44 -4.28
C ASP A 2 9.15 12.69 -4.96
N PHE A 3 9.82 13.23 -5.97
CA PHE A 3 9.37 14.41 -6.71
C PHE A 3 8.07 14.18 -7.51
N ILE A 4 7.82 12.95 -7.99
CA ILE A 4 6.54 12.60 -8.63
C ILE A 4 5.46 12.40 -7.59
N VAL A 5 5.77 11.66 -6.51
CA VAL A 5 4.85 11.38 -5.41
C VAL A 5 4.40 12.67 -4.75
N SER A 6 5.31 13.63 -4.53
CA SER A 6 4.97 14.95 -3.97
C SER A 6 3.96 15.71 -4.82
N ARG A 7 4.14 15.74 -6.13
CA ARG A 7 3.18 16.38 -7.05
C ARG A 7 1.81 15.71 -7.05
N MET A 8 1.78 14.38 -6.94
CA MET A 8 0.53 13.64 -6.83
C MET A 8 -0.14 13.89 -5.48
N GLY A 9 0.65 13.97 -4.39
CA GLY A 9 0.16 14.34 -3.08
C GLY A 9 -0.53 15.70 -3.07
N GLU A 10 0.09 16.71 -3.67
CA GLU A 10 -0.51 18.04 -3.82
C GLU A 10 -1.81 17.98 -4.64
N LYS A 11 -1.79 17.30 -5.79
CA LYS A 11 -2.96 17.15 -6.66
C LYS A 11 -4.17 16.54 -5.96
N TYR A 12 -3.94 15.54 -5.11
CA TYR A 12 -5.00 14.82 -4.40
C TYR A 12 -5.18 15.25 -2.95
N ASN A 13 -4.51 16.34 -2.54
CA ASN A 13 -4.61 16.90 -1.19
C ASN A 13 -4.30 15.88 -0.09
N ALA A 14 -3.23 15.10 -0.29
CA ALA A 14 -2.75 14.15 0.71
C ALA A 14 -2.00 14.87 1.83
N ASP A 15 -2.16 14.43 3.07
CA ASP A 15 -1.42 14.99 4.22
C ASP A 15 0.08 14.70 4.11
N TRP A 16 0.45 13.51 3.63
CA TRP A 16 1.84 13.11 3.39
C TRP A 16 1.97 12.41 2.04
N ALA A 17 3.07 12.70 1.38
CA ALA A 17 3.46 12.08 0.12
C ALA A 17 4.90 11.58 0.25
N ILE A 18 5.08 10.26 0.34
CA ILE A 18 6.35 9.64 0.67
C ILE A 18 6.78 8.72 -0.46
N GLY A 19 7.87 9.05 -1.10
CA GLY A 19 8.43 8.29 -2.21
C GLY A 19 9.91 7.97 -2.00
N SER A 20 10.48 7.22 -2.94
CA SER A 20 11.90 6.93 -2.96
C SER A 20 12.70 8.19 -3.30
N CYS A 21 13.70 8.51 -2.45
CA CYS A 21 14.53 9.68 -2.63
C CYS A 21 15.67 9.39 -3.61
N TYR A 22 15.77 10.21 -4.65
CA TYR A 22 16.81 10.18 -5.65
C TYR A 22 17.80 11.31 -5.39
N GLU A 23 19.09 10.97 -5.26
CA GLU A 23 20.11 11.96 -4.97
C GLU A 23 20.55 12.68 -6.26
N PHE A 24 20.52 14.01 -6.24
CA PHE A 24 21.03 14.87 -7.30
C PHE A 24 22.16 15.75 -6.78
N LYS A 25 23.21 15.92 -7.57
CA LYS A 25 24.28 16.91 -7.36
C LYS A 25 24.44 17.74 -8.63
N LYS A 26 24.37 19.06 -8.50
CA LYS A 26 24.44 20.00 -9.63
C LYS A 26 23.47 19.61 -10.76
N ASP A 27 22.22 19.32 -10.39
CA ASP A 27 21.13 18.90 -11.29
C ASP A 27 21.35 17.58 -12.05
N LEU A 28 22.38 16.81 -11.67
CA LEU A 28 22.66 15.49 -12.21
C LEU A 28 22.37 14.39 -11.20
N PHE A 29 21.69 13.35 -11.65
CA PHE A 29 21.43 12.16 -10.84
C PHE A 29 22.73 11.43 -10.53
N THR A 30 23.00 11.17 -9.25
CA THR A 30 24.26 10.54 -8.80
C THR A 30 24.26 9.02 -8.90
N GLY A 31 23.12 8.41 -9.19
CA GLY A 31 22.93 6.95 -9.15
C GLY A 31 22.54 6.42 -7.77
N LYS A 32 22.48 7.28 -6.74
CA LYS A 32 22.08 6.87 -5.39
C LYS A 32 20.58 7.08 -5.18
N ILE A 33 19.94 6.04 -4.64
CA ILE A 33 18.51 6.03 -4.32
C ILE A 33 18.33 5.51 -2.89
N LYS A 34 17.55 6.24 -2.08
CA LYS A 34 17.01 5.74 -0.82
C LYS A 34 15.62 5.17 -1.09
N PRO A 35 15.46 3.84 -1.14
CA PRO A 35 14.21 3.23 -1.59
C PRO A 35 13.10 3.34 -0.55
N MET A 36 11.87 3.48 -1.04
CA MET A 36 10.63 3.38 -0.25
C MET A 36 9.71 2.24 -0.74
N TRP A 37 10.13 1.46 -1.73
CA TRP A 37 9.33 0.36 -2.28
C TRP A 37 9.41 -0.94 -1.50
N THR A 38 10.38 -1.11 -0.60
CA THR A 38 10.50 -2.33 0.20
C THR A 38 9.44 -2.39 1.31
N SER A 39 8.95 -3.58 1.61
CA SER A 39 8.01 -3.80 2.72
C SER A 39 8.57 -3.27 4.06
N ARG A 40 9.86 -3.47 4.30
CA ARG A 40 10.56 -2.97 5.51
C ARG A 40 10.56 -1.45 5.60
N ALA A 41 10.86 -0.75 4.51
CA ALA A 41 10.90 0.72 4.47
C ALA A 41 9.49 1.31 4.69
N LYS A 42 8.47 0.77 4.01
CA LYS A 42 7.07 1.14 4.19
C LYS A 42 6.63 0.93 5.64
N ASN A 43 6.89 -0.25 6.20
CA ASN A 43 6.51 -0.59 7.57
C ASN A 43 7.14 0.34 8.62
N LYS A 44 8.43 0.64 8.47
CA LYS A 44 9.14 1.60 9.34
C LYS A 44 8.47 2.97 9.29
N LYS A 45 8.19 3.47 8.09
CA LYS A 45 7.57 4.80 7.90
C LYS A 45 6.16 4.87 8.46
N ILE A 46 5.37 3.82 8.28
CA ILE A 46 4.02 3.73 8.87
C ILE A 46 4.09 3.78 10.39
N ASN A 47 4.99 3.04 11.01
CA ASN A 47 5.14 3.05 12.47
C ASN A 47 5.53 4.45 12.99
N GLU A 48 6.45 5.14 12.32
CA GLU A 48 6.83 6.51 12.66
C GLU A 48 5.61 7.46 12.62
N LEU A 49 4.79 7.39 11.57
CA LEU A 49 3.59 8.21 11.43
C LEU A 49 2.53 7.86 12.48
N VAL A 50 2.34 6.58 12.78
CA VAL A 50 1.38 6.13 13.80
C VAL A 50 1.75 6.67 15.16
N GLU A 51 3.04 6.61 15.54
CA GLU A 51 3.51 7.14 16.83
C GLU A 51 3.41 8.68 16.89
N GLU A 52 3.84 9.37 15.84
CA GLU A 52 3.87 10.83 15.81
C GLU A 52 2.47 11.46 15.82
N TYR A 53 1.53 10.87 15.10
CA TYR A 53 0.19 11.44 14.91
C TYR A 53 -0.93 10.66 15.61
N ASN A 54 -0.59 9.64 16.38
CA ASN A 54 -1.55 8.79 17.10
C ASN A 54 -2.68 8.27 16.18
N ILE A 55 -2.30 7.68 15.05
CA ILE A 55 -3.23 7.20 14.02
C ILE A 55 -4.03 6.01 14.55
N ASP A 56 -5.35 6.07 14.39
CA ASP A 56 -6.26 4.96 14.69
C ASP A 56 -6.23 3.91 13.57
N LEU A 57 -5.38 2.91 13.73
CA LEU A 57 -5.21 1.85 12.74
C LEU A 57 -6.45 0.97 12.57
N GLU A 58 -7.23 0.76 13.62
CA GLU A 58 -8.43 -0.08 13.55
C GLU A 58 -9.48 0.52 12.60
N ASN A 59 -9.62 1.84 12.61
CA ASN A 59 -10.53 2.56 11.72
C ASN A 59 -9.87 3.09 10.44
N SER A 60 -8.60 2.75 10.22
CA SER A 60 -7.86 3.15 9.02
C SER A 60 -8.08 2.20 7.85
N PHE A 61 -7.93 2.76 6.65
CA PHE A 61 -7.93 2.03 5.38
C PHE A 61 -6.49 1.95 4.84
N ALA A 62 -6.14 0.82 4.24
CA ALA A 62 -4.90 0.67 3.49
C ALA A 62 -5.18 -0.01 2.15
N TYR A 63 -4.46 0.40 1.13
CA TYR A 63 -4.58 -0.10 -0.24
C TYR A 63 -3.24 -0.65 -0.72
N GLY A 64 -3.25 -1.80 -1.36
CA GLY A 64 -2.06 -2.43 -1.90
C GLY A 64 -2.36 -3.41 -3.01
N ASP A 65 -1.37 -3.70 -3.86
CA ASP A 65 -1.51 -4.57 -5.03
C ASP A 65 -0.49 -5.70 -5.08
N THR A 66 0.58 -5.62 -4.30
CA THR A 66 1.67 -6.58 -4.31
C THR A 66 1.94 -7.21 -2.94
N ASN A 67 2.69 -8.31 -2.95
CA ASN A 67 3.14 -8.97 -1.73
C ASN A 67 3.93 -8.03 -0.79
N GLY A 68 4.61 -7.02 -1.33
CA GLY A 68 5.29 -5.99 -0.54
C GLY A 68 4.38 -5.15 0.36
N ASP A 69 3.07 -5.21 0.14
CA ASP A 69 2.06 -4.47 0.92
C ASP A 69 1.42 -5.30 2.03
N THR A 70 1.75 -6.59 2.13
CA THR A 70 1.13 -7.52 3.09
C THR A 70 1.20 -7.00 4.53
N LEU A 71 2.35 -6.49 4.98
CA LEU A 71 2.50 -5.96 6.34
C LEU A 71 1.66 -4.71 6.57
N MET A 72 1.61 -3.80 5.60
CA MET A 72 0.79 -2.59 5.68
C MET A 72 -0.70 -2.95 5.79
N LEU A 73 -1.18 -3.83 4.92
CA LEU A 73 -2.56 -4.29 4.92
C LEU A 73 -2.94 -4.99 6.23
N SER A 74 -2.03 -5.76 6.82
CA SER A 74 -2.29 -6.47 8.08
C SER A 74 -2.42 -5.56 9.31
N LYS A 75 -2.00 -4.31 9.23
CA LYS A 75 -2.01 -3.36 10.35
C LYS A 75 -3.34 -2.64 10.55
N VAL A 76 -4.17 -2.58 9.54
CA VAL A 76 -5.38 -1.76 9.54
C VAL A 76 -6.65 -2.60 9.66
N GLY A 77 -7.70 -1.98 10.18
CA GLY A 77 -9.02 -2.63 10.27
C GLY A 77 -9.72 -2.77 8.93
N ASN A 78 -9.35 -1.96 7.92
CA ASN A 78 -9.99 -1.98 6.59
C ASN A 78 -8.96 -2.16 5.47
N PRO A 79 -8.35 -3.35 5.33
CA PRO A 79 -7.40 -3.63 4.26
C PRO A 79 -8.10 -3.87 2.93
N ILE A 80 -7.58 -3.23 1.87
CA ILE A 80 -8.13 -3.33 0.52
C ILE A 80 -7.01 -3.72 -0.46
N ALA A 81 -7.13 -4.88 -1.08
CA ALA A 81 -6.24 -5.32 -2.15
C ALA A 81 -6.83 -4.90 -3.50
N ILE A 82 -6.15 -4.01 -4.23
CA ILE A 82 -6.57 -3.54 -5.55
C ILE A 82 -5.76 -4.24 -6.62
N ASN A 83 -6.43 -4.91 -7.56
CA ASN A 83 -5.80 -5.67 -8.63
C ASN A 83 -4.63 -6.53 -8.10
N PRO A 84 -4.82 -7.29 -7.01
CA PRO A 84 -3.72 -7.94 -6.33
C PRO A 84 -2.99 -8.93 -7.23
N ASN A 85 -1.67 -8.98 -7.09
CA ASN A 85 -0.89 -10.03 -7.70
C ASN A 85 -1.19 -11.39 -7.03
N LYS A 86 -0.78 -12.46 -7.70
CA LYS A 86 -1.03 -13.84 -7.25
C LYS A 86 -0.51 -14.13 -5.84
N GLU A 87 0.66 -13.58 -5.49
CA GLU A 87 1.29 -13.79 -4.19
C GLU A 87 0.52 -13.10 -3.05
N LEU A 88 0.13 -11.84 -3.25
CA LEU A 88 -0.67 -11.11 -2.27
C LEU A 88 -2.01 -11.81 -2.05
N LEU A 89 -2.69 -12.20 -3.12
CA LEU A 89 -3.96 -12.91 -3.03
C LEU A 89 -3.81 -14.23 -2.27
N ALA A 90 -2.77 -15.02 -2.58
CA ALA A 90 -2.50 -16.28 -1.88
C ALA A 90 -2.22 -16.06 -0.38
N ASN A 91 -1.52 -14.99 -0.02
CA ASN A 91 -1.25 -14.65 1.38
C ASN A 91 -2.54 -14.27 2.12
N ILE A 92 -3.41 -13.46 1.52
CA ILE A 92 -4.72 -13.12 2.10
C ILE A 92 -5.56 -14.39 2.31
N MET A 93 -5.61 -15.28 1.33
CA MET A 93 -6.40 -16.51 1.41
C MET A 93 -5.91 -17.51 2.47
N LYS A 94 -4.63 -17.45 2.86
CA LYS A 94 -4.05 -18.27 3.93
C LYS A 94 -4.30 -17.74 5.34
N LEU A 95 -4.76 -16.50 5.50
CA LEU A 95 -5.04 -15.94 6.81
C LEU A 95 -6.22 -16.68 7.46
N LYS A 96 -6.12 -16.95 8.77
CA LYS A 96 -7.20 -17.59 9.53
C LYS A 96 -8.46 -16.73 9.61
N ASP A 97 -8.25 -15.42 9.76
CA ASP A 97 -9.31 -14.40 9.73
C ASP A 97 -8.97 -13.39 8.64
N ASN A 98 -9.67 -13.50 7.53
CA ASN A 98 -9.54 -12.61 6.38
C ASN A 98 -10.87 -11.93 6.00
N SER A 99 -11.90 -12.08 6.82
CA SER A 99 -13.26 -11.60 6.51
C SER A 99 -13.36 -10.10 6.34
N HIS A 100 -12.45 -9.33 6.98
CA HIS A 100 -12.39 -7.87 6.89
C HIS A 100 -11.64 -7.36 5.65
N TYR A 101 -10.95 -8.24 4.91
CA TYR A 101 -10.31 -7.88 3.65
C TYR A 101 -11.32 -7.66 2.53
N LYS A 102 -11.08 -6.62 1.73
CA LYS A 102 -11.77 -6.40 0.45
C LYS A 102 -10.80 -6.58 -0.69
N ILE A 103 -11.27 -7.13 -1.79
CA ILE A 103 -10.51 -7.34 -3.02
C ILE A 103 -11.25 -6.60 -4.12
N ILE A 104 -10.60 -5.61 -4.71
CA ILE A 104 -11.13 -4.83 -5.83
C ILE A 104 -10.39 -5.24 -7.10
N VAL A 105 -11.13 -5.64 -8.11
CA VAL A 105 -10.57 -5.93 -9.44
C VAL A 105 -11.17 -4.94 -10.42
N GLU A 106 -10.32 -4.07 -10.94
CA GLU A 106 -10.70 -3.11 -11.97
C GLU A 106 -10.46 -3.69 -13.37
N ARG A 107 -11.44 -3.58 -14.19
CA ARG A 107 -11.40 -3.86 -15.63
C ARG A 107 -11.75 -2.60 -16.39
N LYS A 108 -11.51 -2.60 -17.70
CA LYS A 108 -11.78 -1.43 -18.57
C LYS A 108 -13.20 -0.86 -18.38
N ASP A 109 -14.18 -1.72 -18.28
CA ASP A 109 -15.60 -1.34 -18.29
C ASP A 109 -16.37 -1.80 -17.03
N SER A 110 -15.66 -2.32 -16.01
CA SER A 110 -16.29 -2.84 -14.79
C SER A 110 -15.33 -2.90 -13.61
N ILE A 111 -15.91 -2.78 -12.40
CA ILE A 111 -15.19 -2.91 -11.14
C ILE A 111 -15.87 -4.02 -10.34
N TYR A 112 -15.08 -4.99 -9.88
CA TYR A 112 -15.55 -6.08 -9.04
C TYR A 112 -15.10 -5.84 -7.60
N ASN A 113 -16.06 -5.81 -6.67
CA ASN A 113 -15.82 -5.77 -5.23
C ASN A 113 -16.04 -7.18 -4.70
N LEU A 114 -14.97 -7.82 -4.27
CA LEU A 114 -14.96 -9.22 -3.86
C LEU A 114 -14.56 -9.33 -2.39
N THR A 115 -15.03 -10.41 -1.75
CA THR A 115 -14.55 -10.83 -0.44
C THR A 115 -13.74 -12.12 -0.58
N PRO A 116 -12.86 -12.47 0.38
CA PRO A 116 -12.13 -13.74 0.34
C PRO A 116 -13.06 -14.96 0.23
N ASP A 117 -14.23 -14.92 0.86
CA ASP A 117 -15.21 -16.03 0.77
C ASP A 117 -15.69 -16.31 -0.65
N MET A 118 -15.87 -15.28 -1.47
CA MET A 118 -16.27 -15.42 -2.87
C MET A 118 -15.20 -16.11 -3.73
N LEU A 119 -13.95 -16.18 -3.26
CA LEU A 119 -12.82 -16.73 -3.99
C LEU A 119 -12.40 -18.13 -3.53
N LYS A 120 -13.06 -18.70 -2.50
CA LYS A 120 -12.68 -20.00 -1.94
C LYS A 120 -12.83 -21.18 -2.90
N ASP A 121 -13.74 -21.07 -3.85
CA ASP A 121 -14.09 -22.15 -4.78
C ASP A 121 -13.50 -21.94 -6.18
N ILE A 122 -12.54 -21.05 -6.30
CA ILE A 122 -11.89 -20.75 -7.59
C ILE A 122 -10.54 -21.48 -7.75
#